data_c380283b023978de24bce5ca45c0b224
#
_entry.id   c380283b023978de24bce5ca45c0b224
#
_cell.length_a   1.000
_cell.length_b   1.000
_cell.length_c   1.000
_cell.angle_alpha   90.00
_cell.angle_beta   90.00
_cell.angle_gamma   90.00
#
_symmetry.space_group_name_H-M   'P 1'
#
loop_
_entity.id
_entity.type
_entity.pdbx_description
1 polymer ?
#
loop_
_entity_poly.entity_id
_entity_poly.type
_entity_poly.pdbx_seq_one_letter_code
_entity_poly.pdbx_strand_id
1 'polypeptide(L)'
;MLFRSHDGVGNCAVNNEEIYYFRIGDRESLHGSKKGWGFHRTYSAPEDEGLPFDDSLTIRDGDIYLVDRGYHGPCVAAPGYPMYYLNVLAGEERTMAFCDDPVHAWVRESWSSQLPDSRAKEMR
;
A
#
# COMPACT_ATOMS: atom_id res chain seq x y z
N MET A 1 0.49 -6.43 -0.57
CA MET A 1 -0.56 -6.50 0.44
C MET A 1 -1.64 -5.56 -0.01
N LEU A 2 -2.89 -5.97 0.00
CA LEU A 2 -4.02 -5.22 -0.53
C LEU A 2 -4.90 -4.89 0.66
N PHE A 3 -5.01 -3.61 0.99
CA PHE A 3 -5.76 -3.14 2.16
C PHE A 3 -6.85 -2.18 1.75
N ARG A 4 -7.80 -2.06 2.61
CA ARG A 4 -8.81 -1.02 2.62
C ARG A 4 -8.67 -0.22 3.90
N SER A 5 -8.52 1.08 3.78
CA SER A 5 -8.39 1.99 4.91
C SER A 5 -9.67 2.74 5.23
N HIS A 6 -10.60 2.77 4.27
CA HIS A 6 -11.82 3.56 4.36
C HIS A 6 -13.03 2.69 4.10
N ASP A 7 -14.03 2.79 4.96
CA ASP A 7 -15.21 1.97 4.87
C ASP A 7 -16.49 2.64 5.35
N GLY A 8 -17.37 2.90 4.44
CA GLY A 8 -18.75 3.22 4.78
C GLY A 8 -19.68 1.99 4.84
N VAL A 9 -19.26 0.85 4.30
CA VAL A 9 -20.11 -0.34 4.13
C VAL A 9 -19.27 -1.60 4.17
N GLY A 10 -19.45 -2.44 5.17
CA GLY A 10 -18.78 -3.75 5.24
C GLY A 10 -18.15 -4.08 6.60
N ASN A 11 -17.37 -5.14 6.66
CA ASN A 11 -16.84 -5.71 7.91
C ASN A 11 -15.60 -4.97 8.49
N CYS A 12 -15.21 -3.82 7.93
CA CYS A 12 -14.14 -3.00 8.51
C CYS A 12 -14.70 -2.13 9.63
N ALA A 13 -14.27 -2.39 10.85
CA ALA A 13 -14.78 -1.72 12.04
C ALA A 13 -14.28 -0.30 12.23
N VAL A 14 -13.35 0.18 11.38
CA VAL A 14 -12.65 1.46 11.56
C VAL A 14 -12.59 2.21 10.24
N ASN A 15 -13.04 3.44 10.26
CA ASN A 15 -13.01 4.36 9.12
C ASN A 15 -11.87 5.36 9.32
N ASN A 16 -10.70 5.09 8.76
CA ASN A 16 -9.55 5.98 8.77
C ASN A 16 -9.20 6.40 7.36
N GLU A 17 -8.95 7.68 7.17
CA GLU A 17 -8.34 8.20 5.96
C GLU A 17 -6.85 7.82 5.94
N GLU A 18 -6.33 7.53 4.78
CA GLU A 18 -4.96 7.06 4.63
C GLU A 18 -4.20 7.85 3.58
N ILE A 19 -2.97 8.21 3.91
CA ILE A 19 -2.06 8.94 3.03
C ILE A 19 -0.76 8.15 2.90
N TYR A 20 -0.30 7.99 1.66
CA TYR A 20 1.02 7.48 1.33
C TYR A 20 1.93 8.61 0.90
N TYR A 21 3.09 8.73 1.52
CA TYR A 21 4.17 9.59 1.06
C TYR A 21 5.33 8.72 0.57
N PHE A 22 5.67 8.83 -0.71
CA PHE A 22 6.65 7.98 -1.36
C PHE A 22 8.04 8.60 -1.41
N ARG A 23 9.05 7.78 -1.12
CA ARG A 23 10.46 8.10 -1.34
C ARG A 23 11.07 7.01 -2.21
N ILE A 24 11.66 7.43 -3.33
CA ILE A 24 12.26 6.50 -4.29
C ILE A 24 13.71 6.90 -4.52
N GLY A 25 14.59 5.94 -4.33
CA GLY A 25 16.00 6.11 -4.54
C GLY A 25 16.47 5.63 -5.92
N ASP A 26 17.77 5.63 -6.10
CA ASP A 26 18.46 4.99 -7.20
C ASP A 26 19.74 4.31 -6.69
N ARG A 27 20.59 3.87 -7.60
CA ARG A 27 21.83 3.18 -7.26
C ARG A 27 22.80 4.04 -6.45
N GLU A 28 22.74 5.35 -6.60
CA GLU A 28 23.67 6.30 -5.98
C GLU A 28 23.10 6.88 -4.68
N SER A 29 21.77 6.90 -4.55
CA SER A 29 21.06 7.43 -3.39
C SER A 29 19.85 6.56 -3.02
N LEU A 30 19.71 6.24 -1.75
CA LEU A 30 18.58 5.44 -1.25
C LEU A 30 17.24 6.18 -1.35
N HIS A 31 17.25 7.49 -1.56
CA HIS A 31 16.04 8.32 -1.67
C HIS A 31 16.38 9.63 -2.39
N GLY A 32 15.37 10.27 -2.95
CA GLY A 32 15.51 11.54 -3.62
C GLY A 32 15.91 11.43 -5.09
N SER A 33 15.73 10.29 -5.72
CA SER A 33 16.01 10.14 -7.14
C SER A 33 14.91 10.70 -8.01
N LYS A 34 15.25 11.63 -8.90
CA LYS A 34 14.34 12.12 -9.93
C LYS A 34 14.06 11.10 -11.04
N LYS A 35 14.80 10.00 -11.09
CA LYS A 35 14.69 8.94 -12.10
C LYS A 35 13.89 7.75 -11.58
N GLY A 36 13.83 7.58 -10.25
CA GLY A 36 13.15 6.47 -9.61
C GLY A 36 11.64 6.54 -9.81
N TRP A 37 11.05 5.39 -9.99
CA TRP A 37 9.62 5.25 -10.17
C TRP A 37 9.12 3.88 -9.72
N GLY A 38 7.82 3.79 -9.57
CA GLY A 38 7.13 2.57 -9.23
C GLY A 38 5.64 2.67 -9.54
N PHE A 39 4.88 1.72 -9.05
CA PHE A 39 3.43 1.69 -9.21
C PHE A 39 2.74 1.57 -7.87
N HIS A 40 1.59 2.20 -7.79
CA HIS A 40 0.60 2.00 -6.75
C HIS A 40 -0.74 1.70 -7.40
N ARG A 41 -1.34 0.55 -7.05
CA ARG A 41 -2.68 0.19 -7.54
C ARG A 41 -3.72 0.57 -6.52
N THR A 42 -4.85 1.07 -7.01
CA THR A 42 -6.06 1.31 -6.23
C THR A 42 -7.27 0.87 -7.05
N TYR A 43 -8.26 0.25 -6.41
CA TYR A 43 -9.43 -0.25 -7.11
C TYR A 43 -10.63 -0.34 -6.17
N SER A 44 -11.83 -0.21 -6.76
CA SER A 44 -13.08 -0.27 -6.00
C SER A 44 -13.34 -1.66 -5.43
N ALA A 45 -13.88 -1.70 -4.23
CA ALA A 45 -14.53 -2.89 -3.71
C ALA A 45 -15.93 -3.05 -4.36
N PRO A 46 -16.47 -4.27 -4.42
CA PRO A 46 -17.79 -4.50 -5.01
C PRO A 46 -18.91 -3.72 -4.34
N GLU A 47 -18.74 -3.42 -3.05
CA GLU A 47 -19.69 -2.69 -2.22
C GLU A 47 -19.47 -1.19 -2.18
N ASP A 48 -18.42 -0.68 -2.85
CA ASP A 48 -18.15 0.76 -2.87
C ASP A 48 -19.22 1.52 -3.65
N GLU A 49 -19.66 2.63 -3.10
CA GLU A 49 -20.51 3.56 -3.81
C GLU A 49 -19.75 4.28 -4.93
N GLY A 50 -20.46 4.61 -6.00
CA GLY A 50 -19.91 5.33 -7.14
C GLY A 50 -19.50 4.45 -8.30
N LEU A 51 -18.76 5.02 -9.25
CA LEU A 51 -18.30 4.29 -10.42
C LEU A 51 -17.14 3.37 -10.07
N PRO A 52 -17.17 2.12 -10.55
CA PRO A 52 -16.04 1.22 -10.42
C PRO A 52 -14.77 1.80 -11.04
N PHE A 53 -13.64 1.53 -10.41
CA PHE A 53 -12.31 1.93 -10.91
C PHE A 53 -11.27 0.85 -10.59
N ASP A 54 -10.21 0.80 -11.37
CA ASP A 54 -9.01 -0.02 -11.15
C ASP A 54 -7.83 0.67 -11.81
N ASP A 55 -7.11 1.45 -11.01
CA ASP A 55 -6.05 2.33 -11.48
C ASP A 55 -4.69 1.84 -10.99
N SER A 56 -3.74 1.80 -11.93
CA SER A 56 -2.32 1.58 -11.63
C SER A 56 -1.55 2.87 -11.89
N LEU A 57 -1.26 3.59 -10.83
CA LEU A 57 -0.63 4.90 -10.90
C LEU A 57 0.88 4.79 -10.90
N THR A 58 1.53 5.52 -11.80
CA THR A 58 2.97 5.72 -11.73
C THR A 58 3.29 6.70 -10.62
N ILE A 59 4.12 6.29 -9.67
CA ILE A 59 4.57 7.10 -8.54
C ILE A 59 6.06 7.41 -8.65
N ARG A 60 6.46 8.56 -8.13
CA ARG A 60 7.82 9.09 -8.14
C ARG A 60 8.24 9.53 -6.74
N ASP A 61 9.52 9.85 -6.59
CA ASP A 61 10.02 10.38 -5.33
C ASP A 61 9.34 11.69 -4.94
N GLY A 62 8.82 11.73 -3.72
CA GLY A 62 8.09 12.87 -3.16
C GLY A 62 6.59 12.89 -3.44
N ASP A 63 6.06 11.94 -4.20
CA ASP A 63 4.62 11.88 -4.45
C ASP A 63 3.85 11.54 -3.16
N ILE A 64 2.66 12.13 -3.09
CA ILE A 64 1.67 11.84 -2.06
C ILE A 64 0.44 11.26 -2.74
N TYR A 65 -0.06 10.16 -2.19
CA TYR A 65 -1.30 9.55 -2.61
C TYR A 65 -2.29 9.51 -1.45
N LEU A 66 -3.47 10.05 -1.66
CA LEU A 66 -4.58 9.98 -0.72
C LEU A 66 -5.48 8.81 -1.09
N VAL A 67 -5.65 7.88 -0.17
CA VAL A 67 -6.60 6.78 -0.33
C VAL A 67 -7.93 7.24 0.25
N ASP A 68 -8.87 7.53 -0.64
CA ASP A 68 -10.20 8.01 -0.28
C ASP A 68 -11.24 6.88 -0.24
N ARG A 69 -11.03 5.81 -1.00
CA ARG A 69 -11.94 4.66 -1.04
C ARG A 69 -11.30 3.43 -1.68
N GLY A 70 -11.93 2.30 -1.50
CA GLY A 70 -11.57 1.04 -2.15
C GLY A 70 -10.35 0.34 -1.56
N TYR A 71 -9.93 -0.69 -2.23
CA TYR A 71 -8.69 -1.41 -1.94
C TYR A 71 -7.49 -0.72 -2.57
N HIS A 72 -6.35 -0.81 -1.94
CA HIS A 72 -5.10 -0.28 -2.47
C HIS A 72 -3.94 -1.26 -2.25
N GLY A 73 -2.96 -1.15 -3.13
CA GLY A 73 -1.83 -2.08 -3.25
C GLY A 73 -1.95 -2.96 -4.49
N PRO A 74 -0.86 -3.62 -4.89
CA PRO A 74 0.46 -3.49 -4.29
C PRO A 74 1.13 -2.15 -4.61
N CYS A 75 2.10 -1.74 -3.76
CA CYS A 75 3.12 -0.78 -4.11
C CYS A 75 4.34 -1.54 -4.60
N VAL A 76 4.79 -1.26 -5.80
CA VAL A 76 5.90 -1.98 -6.44
C VAL A 76 6.90 -1.00 -7.00
N ALA A 77 8.15 -1.09 -6.54
CA ALA A 77 9.24 -0.33 -7.13
C ALA A 77 9.63 -0.91 -8.50
N ALA A 78 9.98 -0.06 -9.43
CA ALA A 78 10.62 -0.52 -10.67
C ALA A 78 11.96 -1.20 -10.35
N PRO A 79 12.36 -2.21 -11.13
CA PRO A 79 13.62 -2.93 -10.88
C PRO A 79 14.81 -2.00 -10.77
N GLY A 80 15.59 -2.16 -9.70
CA GLY A 80 16.77 -1.35 -9.45
C GLY A 80 16.54 -0.04 -8.68
N TYR A 81 15.27 0.29 -8.37
CA TYR A 81 14.93 1.47 -7.57
C TYR A 81 14.38 1.06 -6.21
N PRO A 82 15.07 1.34 -5.11
CA PRO A 82 14.51 1.14 -3.79
C PRO A 82 13.36 2.12 -3.54
N MET A 83 12.27 1.63 -2.97
CA MET A 83 11.11 2.43 -2.60
C MET A 83 10.83 2.30 -1.11
N TYR A 84 10.61 3.43 -0.50
CA TYR A 84 10.04 3.56 0.83
C TYR A 84 8.74 4.35 0.73
N TYR A 85 7.77 4.02 1.53
CA TYR A 85 6.59 4.86 1.73
C TYR A 85 6.25 4.97 3.21
N LEU A 86 5.92 6.18 3.61
CA LEU A 86 5.33 6.48 4.90
C LEU A 86 3.82 6.39 4.75
N ASN A 87 3.22 5.56 5.56
CA ASN A 87 1.78 5.42 5.65
C ASN A 87 1.29 6.18 6.89
N VAL A 88 0.33 7.07 6.71
CA VAL A 88 -0.29 7.84 7.79
C VAL A 88 -1.79 7.60 7.74
N LEU A 89 -2.35 7.15 8.86
CA LEU A 89 -3.78 6.98 9.05
C LEU A 89 -4.29 8.06 10.00
N ALA A 90 -5.42 8.65 9.66
CA ALA A 90 -6.12 9.62 10.49
C ALA A 90 -7.60 9.30 10.54
N GLY A 91 -8.19 9.29 11.73
CA GLY A 91 -9.60 8.99 11.93
C GLY A 91 -9.99 9.06 13.40
N GLU A 92 -11.21 8.64 13.68
CA GLU A 92 -11.76 8.67 15.03
C GLU A 92 -11.09 7.66 15.96
N GLU A 93 -10.63 6.55 15.40
CA GLU A 93 -10.04 5.45 16.15
C GLU A 93 -8.53 5.34 15.93
N ARG A 94 -7.79 5.15 17.01
CA ARG A 94 -6.34 4.89 16.96
C ARG A 94 -6.04 3.41 16.78
N THR A 95 -6.76 2.78 15.86
CA THR A 95 -6.64 1.35 15.59
C THR A 95 -6.24 1.15 14.14
N MET A 96 -5.23 0.34 13.93
CA MET A 96 -4.85 -0.11 12.60
C MET A 96 -5.56 -1.43 12.30
N ALA A 97 -6.80 -1.34 11.82
CA ALA A 97 -7.56 -2.50 11.37
C ALA A 97 -7.38 -2.66 9.86
N PHE A 98 -6.97 -3.85 9.45
CA PHE A 98 -6.79 -4.17 8.04
C PHE A 98 -7.95 -5.01 7.55
N CYS A 99 -8.59 -4.60 6.46
CA CYS A 99 -9.50 -5.43 5.70
C CYS A 99 -8.81 -5.90 4.43
N ASP A 100 -8.58 -7.19 4.35
CA ASP A 100 -8.05 -7.78 3.14
C ASP A 100 -9.16 -7.95 2.11
N ASP A 101 -8.84 -7.70 0.84
CA ASP A 101 -9.69 -8.14 -0.26
C ASP A 101 -9.91 -9.66 -0.14
N PRO A 102 -11.17 -10.14 -0.05
CA PRO A 102 -11.45 -11.57 0.11
C PRO A 102 -10.82 -12.44 -0.97
N VAL A 103 -10.67 -11.94 -2.18
CA VAL A 103 -10.01 -12.65 -3.29
C VAL A 103 -8.52 -12.86 -3.02
N HIS A 104 -7.90 -11.98 -2.25
CA HIS A 104 -6.46 -11.96 -1.99
C HIS A 104 -6.09 -12.25 -0.52
N ALA A 105 -7.05 -12.53 0.35
CA ALA A 105 -6.82 -12.80 1.78
C ALA A 105 -5.83 -13.94 2.01
N TRP A 106 -5.81 -14.94 1.14
CA TRP A 106 -4.87 -16.07 1.18
C TRP A 106 -3.39 -15.65 1.19
N VAL A 107 -3.07 -14.47 0.65
CA VAL A 107 -1.69 -13.96 0.63
C VAL A 107 -1.16 -13.79 2.05
N ARG A 108 -1.98 -13.22 2.95
CA ARG A 108 -1.62 -13.06 4.36
C ARG A 108 -1.47 -14.42 5.06
N GLU A 109 -2.35 -15.35 4.77
CA GLU A 109 -2.30 -16.69 5.34
C GLU A 109 -1.01 -17.43 4.95
N SER A 110 -0.52 -17.18 3.74
CA SER A 110 0.72 -17.80 3.25
C SER A 110 1.98 -17.35 4.00
N TRP A 111 1.94 -16.21 4.70
CA TRP A 111 3.13 -15.65 5.37
C TRP A 111 3.65 -16.50 6.50
N SER A 112 2.77 -17.21 7.22
CA SER A 112 3.17 -18.10 8.29
C SER A 112 4.05 -19.27 7.80
N SER A 113 3.92 -19.63 6.53
CA SER A 113 4.68 -20.71 5.89
C SER A 113 5.92 -20.25 5.12
N GLN A 114 6.10 -18.94 4.96
CA GLN A 114 7.25 -18.38 4.23
C GLN A 114 8.50 -18.35 5.12
N LEU A 115 9.63 -18.80 4.54
CA LEU A 115 10.92 -18.65 5.19
C LEU A 115 11.35 -17.17 5.14
N PRO A 116 11.92 -16.64 6.23
CA PRO A 116 12.49 -15.30 6.21
C PRO A 116 13.58 -15.18 5.14
N ASP A 117 13.64 -14.06 4.45
CA ASP A 117 14.74 -13.76 3.53
C ASP A 117 16.07 -13.86 4.29
N SER A 118 17.03 -14.62 3.73
CA SER A 118 18.34 -14.83 4.35
C SER A 118 19.06 -13.51 4.63
N ARG A 119 18.85 -12.50 3.81
CA ARG A 119 19.43 -11.15 3.96
C ARG A 119 18.89 -10.42 5.19
N ALA A 120 17.67 -10.73 5.62
CA ALA A 120 17.09 -10.12 6.83
C ALA A 120 17.78 -10.59 8.12
N LYS A 121 18.53 -11.69 8.10
CA LYS A 121 19.29 -12.21 9.24
C LYS A 121 20.59 -11.44 9.48
N GLU A 122 21.13 -10.80 8.46
CA GLU A 122 22.39 -10.05 8.53
C GLU A 122 22.19 -8.61 9.06
N MET A 123 20.95 -8.17 9.22
CA MET A 123 20.59 -6.82 9.66
C MET A 123 20.29 -6.72 11.17
N ARG A 124 20.62 -7.74 11.98
CA ARG A 124 20.44 -7.74 13.44
C ARG A 124 21.73 -7.53 14.19
#